data_979cabcba3768c3ee83e0b39356769d1
#
_entry.id   979cabcba3768c3ee83e0b39356769d1
#
_cell.length_a   1.000
_cell.length_b   1.000
_cell.length_c   1.000
_cell.angle_alpha   90.00
_cell.angle_beta   90.00
_cell.angle_gamma   90.00
#
_symmetry.space_group_name_H-M   'P 1'
#
loop_
_entity.id
_entity.type
_entity.pdbx_description
1 polymer ?
#
loop_
_entity_poly.entity_id
_entity_poly.type
_entity_poly.pdbx_seq_one_letter_code
_entity_poly.pdbx_strand_id
1 'polypeptide(L)'
;MIETIMNKYRRSNPSFSFASLRVFNAAGNNLSAKVTPKQNSIISKLINSAMSKKVCNIYGHEHQTSDGYACRDFVHIDDVAKAHVLAAEKNACGIFNVGNGVETSLWDLIADVVSVTQKEIDISKNKPHNGDVASIVSDCSKIKEIMSWEPTFTLREMIETSLKSYKKGE
;
A
#
# COMPACT_ATOMS: atom_id res chain seq x y z
N MET A 1 -11.06 2.19 17.71
CA MET A 1 -11.17 1.66 19.11
C MET A 1 -9.81 1.55 19.80
N ILE A 2 -8.82 0.84 19.24
CA ILE A 2 -7.46 0.68 19.86
C ILE A 2 -6.78 2.03 20.14
N GLU A 3 -6.70 2.91 19.15
CA GLU A 3 -6.09 4.24 19.28
C GLU A 3 -6.72 5.10 20.38
N THR A 4 -8.05 4.99 20.55
CA THR A 4 -8.78 5.67 21.62
C THR A 4 -8.37 5.15 23.00
N ILE A 5 -8.18 3.84 23.13
CA ILE A 5 -7.72 3.19 24.38
C ILE A 5 -6.30 3.62 24.70
N MET A 6 -5.41 3.57 23.71
CA MET A 6 -4.00 3.99 23.86
C MET A 6 -3.90 5.46 24.30
N ASN A 7 -4.68 6.35 23.69
CA ASN A 7 -4.73 7.77 24.09
C ASN A 7 -5.26 7.97 25.52
N LYS A 8 -6.29 7.21 25.94
CA LYS A 8 -6.79 7.26 27.33
C LYS A 8 -5.74 6.77 28.30
N TYR A 9 -5.10 5.63 28.02
CA TYR A 9 -4.06 5.06 28.85
C TYR A 9 -2.88 6.03 29.05
N ARG A 10 -2.43 6.67 27.96
CA ARG A 10 -1.38 7.70 28.00
C ARG A 10 -1.72 8.87 28.93
N ARG A 11 -2.99 9.33 28.91
CA ARG A 11 -3.41 10.44 29.79
C ARG A 11 -3.26 10.09 31.26
N SER A 12 -3.48 8.84 31.66
CA SER A 12 -3.34 8.33 33.03
C SER A 12 -1.91 7.89 33.35
N ASN A 13 -1.05 7.71 32.36
CA ASN A 13 0.32 7.23 32.51
C ASN A 13 1.27 8.08 31.64
N PRO A 14 1.76 9.22 32.15
CA PRO A 14 2.57 10.17 31.37
C PRO A 14 3.89 9.60 30.81
N SER A 15 4.44 8.56 31.46
CA SER A 15 5.63 7.85 30.95
C SER A 15 5.36 6.90 29.80
N PHE A 16 4.09 6.60 29.51
CA PHE A 16 3.72 5.75 28.39
C PHE A 16 3.66 6.54 27.08
N SER A 17 4.42 6.10 26.09
CA SER A 17 4.35 6.62 24.72
C SER A 17 3.93 5.52 23.75
N PHE A 18 3.30 5.89 22.65
CA PHE A 18 2.95 4.97 21.57
C PHE A 18 2.93 5.69 20.22
N ALA A 19 3.35 5.01 19.18
CA ALA A 19 3.15 5.43 17.80
C ALA A 19 2.20 4.43 17.11
N SER A 20 1.04 4.92 16.65
CA SER A 20 0.13 4.15 15.80
C SER A 20 0.40 4.52 14.34
N LEU A 21 0.93 3.59 13.56
CA LEU A 21 1.19 3.79 12.14
C LEU A 21 0.01 3.23 11.33
N ARG A 22 -0.78 4.12 10.73
CA ARG A 22 -1.86 3.77 9.80
C ARG A 22 -1.28 3.56 8.43
N VAL A 23 -0.92 2.32 8.12
CA VAL A 23 -0.35 1.96 6.83
C VAL A 23 -1.45 1.84 5.78
N PHE A 24 -1.27 2.54 4.66
CA PHE A 24 -2.16 2.45 3.50
C PHE A 24 -1.90 1.16 2.71
N ASN A 25 -1.96 1.13 1.39
CA ASN A 25 -1.77 -0.13 0.67
C ASN A 25 -0.28 -0.48 0.55
N ALA A 26 0.21 -1.29 1.49
CA ALA A 26 1.58 -1.78 1.44
C ALA A 26 1.83 -2.63 0.18
N ALA A 27 2.87 -2.29 -0.57
CA ALA A 27 3.23 -2.87 -1.85
C ALA A 27 4.74 -3.08 -1.97
N GLY A 28 5.16 -3.71 -3.06
CA GLY A 28 6.57 -4.03 -3.26
C GLY A 28 7.03 -5.24 -2.44
N ASN A 29 8.30 -5.55 -2.57
CA ASN A 29 8.94 -6.62 -1.80
C ASN A 29 10.41 -6.31 -1.51
N ASN A 30 10.89 -6.72 -0.34
CA ASN A 30 12.31 -6.67 -0.01
C ASN A 30 13.02 -7.89 -0.58
N LEU A 31 13.90 -7.66 -1.56
CA LEU A 31 14.60 -8.74 -2.27
C LEU A 31 15.64 -9.47 -1.43
N SER A 32 16.06 -8.89 -0.31
CA SER A 32 17.00 -9.49 0.64
C SER A 32 16.30 -10.34 1.70
N ALA A 33 15.02 -10.09 1.95
CA ALA A 33 14.23 -10.85 2.91
C ALA A 33 13.74 -12.17 2.26
N LYS A 34 13.86 -13.27 2.98
CA LYS A 34 13.27 -14.57 2.60
C LYS A 34 11.79 -14.60 2.97
N VAL A 35 11.01 -13.62 2.50
CA VAL A 35 9.59 -13.53 2.78
C VAL A 35 8.82 -13.87 1.51
N THR A 36 7.88 -14.79 1.62
CA THR A 36 6.97 -15.12 0.52
C THR A 36 6.03 -13.95 0.28
N PRO A 37 5.90 -13.44 -0.95
CA PRO A 37 5.00 -12.33 -1.24
C PRO A 37 3.57 -12.68 -0.81
N LYS A 38 2.86 -11.69 -0.27
CA LYS A 38 1.43 -11.84 0.01
C LYS A 38 0.67 -11.96 -1.33
N GLN A 39 0.32 -13.18 -1.71
CA GLN A 39 -0.30 -13.49 -3.02
C GLN A 39 -1.67 -12.80 -3.23
N ASN A 40 -2.27 -12.23 -2.19
CA ASN A 40 -3.61 -11.64 -2.23
C ASN A 40 -3.65 -10.11 -2.45
N SER A 41 -2.50 -9.43 -2.62
CA SER A 41 -2.50 -8.01 -2.97
C SER A 41 -2.93 -7.82 -4.43
N ILE A 42 -3.51 -6.66 -4.75
CA ILE A 42 -3.93 -6.37 -6.13
C ILE A 42 -2.73 -6.40 -7.10
N ILE A 43 -1.57 -5.87 -6.72
CA ILE A 43 -0.35 -5.90 -7.52
C ILE A 43 0.08 -7.36 -7.78
N SER A 44 0.08 -8.21 -6.76
CA SER A 44 0.43 -9.63 -6.92
C SER A 44 -0.55 -10.38 -7.82
N LYS A 45 -1.84 -10.07 -7.72
CA LYS A 45 -2.87 -10.67 -8.60
C LYS A 45 -2.69 -10.25 -10.05
N LEU A 46 -2.42 -8.97 -10.31
CA LEU A 46 -2.16 -8.46 -11.66
C LEU A 46 -0.88 -9.07 -12.26
N ILE A 47 0.22 -9.12 -11.49
CA ILE A 47 1.47 -9.77 -11.93
C ILE A 47 1.22 -11.26 -12.24
N ASN A 48 0.54 -11.97 -11.34
CA ASN A 48 0.22 -13.39 -11.56
C ASN A 48 -0.62 -13.61 -12.82
N SER A 49 -1.62 -12.74 -13.06
CA SER A 49 -2.44 -12.78 -14.27
C SER A 49 -1.59 -12.57 -15.54
N ALA A 50 -0.75 -11.52 -15.55
CA ALA A 50 0.16 -11.24 -16.65
C ALA A 50 1.11 -12.41 -16.93
N MET A 51 1.65 -13.04 -15.88
CA MET A 51 2.64 -14.12 -16.02
C MET A 51 2.02 -15.48 -16.37
N SER A 52 0.86 -15.80 -15.80
CA SER A 52 0.20 -17.11 -15.99
C SER A 52 -0.90 -17.12 -17.05
N LYS A 53 -1.18 -15.97 -17.71
CA LYS A 53 -2.27 -15.79 -18.68
C LYS A 53 -3.66 -16.18 -18.11
N LYS A 54 -3.87 -15.94 -16.82
CA LYS A 54 -5.16 -16.16 -16.14
C LYS A 54 -5.94 -14.86 -16.10
N VAL A 55 -7.26 -14.93 -16.20
CA VAL A 55 -8.13 -13.77 -16.07
C VAL A 55 -8.02 -13.17 -14.68
N CYS A 56 -7.79 -11.86 -14.60
CA CYS A 56 -7.82 -11.10 -13.36
C CYS A 56 -9.22 -10.55 -13.10
N ASN A 57 -9.84 -10.99 -12.01
CA ASN A 57 -11.11 -10.40 -11.57
C ASN A 57 -10.86 -9.09 -10.86
N ILE A 58 -11.38 -7.99 -11.40
CA ILE A 58 -11.39 -6.68 -10.76
C ILE A 58 -12.80 -6.29 -10.35
N TYR A 59 -12.93 -5.55 -9.25
CA TYR A 59 -14.19 -5.14 -8.67
C TYR A 59 -14.29 -3.62 -8.60
N GLY A 60 -15.52 -3.08 -8.73
CA GLY A 60 -15.76 -1.65 -8.57
C GLY A 60 -15.45 -0.83 -9.83
N HIS A 61 -16.31 -0.93 -10.85
CA HIS A 61 -16.22 -0.12 -12.08
C HIS A 61 -17.31 0.96 -12.17
N GLU A 62 -17.96 1.29 -11.04
CA GLU A 62 -19.07 2.25 -10.96
C GLU A 62 -18.83 3.33 -9.89
N HIS A 63 -17.55 3.58 -9.53
CA HIS A 63 -17.19 4.63 -8.59
C HIS A 63 -17.23 6.02 -9.25
N GLN A 64 -17.48 7.06 -8.46
CA GLN A 64 -17.40 8.45 -8.90
C GLN A 64 -15.93 8.93 -8.93
N THR A 65 -15.14 8.35 -9.81
CA THR A 65 -13.73 8.66 -10.09
C THR A 65 -13.58 8.94 -11.59
N SER A 66 -12.44 9.43 -12.03
CA SER A 66 -12.20 9.79 -13.43
C SER A 66 -12.36 8.62 -14.41
N ASP A 67 -12.04 7.40 -13.99
CA ASP A 67 -12.10 6.17 -14.79
C ASP A 67 -13.15 5.17 -14.31
N GLY A 68 -13.92 5.53 -13.29
CA GLY A 68 -14.95 4.68 -12.68
C GLY A 68 -14.41 3.64 -11.70
N TYR A 69 -13.10 3.58 -11.48
CA TYR A 69 -12.48 2.61 -10.56
C TYR A 69 -12.04 3.24 -9.24
N ALA A 70 -11.90 2.39 -8.23
CA ALA A 70 -11.42 2.83 -6.93
C ALA A 70 -9.95 3.27 -7.00
N CYS A 71 -9.66 4.43 -6.39
CA CYS A 71 -8.30 4.95 -6.25
C CYS A 71 -7.72 4.59 -4.89
N ARG A 72 -6.45 4.26 -4.84
CA ARG A 72 -5.73 3.89 -3.63
C ARG A 72 -4.35 4.56 -3.59
N ASP A 73 -3.83 4.66 -2.38
CA ASP A 73 -2.47 5.11 -2.10
C ASP A 73 -1.59 3.89 -1.78
N PHE A 74 -0.52 3.71 -2.52
CA PHE A 74 0.43 2.59 -2.35
C PHE A 74 1.73 3.08 -1.72
N VAL A 75 2.28 2.30 -0.79
CA VAL A 75 3.55 2.59 -0.12
C VAL A 75 4.42 1.35 -0.10
N HIS A 76 5.73 1.51 -0.37
CA HIS A 76 6.66 0.37 -0.37
C HIS A 76 6.87 -0.19 1.04
N ILE A 77 6.97 -1.53 1.14
CA ILE A 77 7.17 -2.19 2.46
C ILE A 77 8.44 -1.73 3.17
N ASP A 78 9.52 -1.38 2.45
CA ASP A 78 10.75 -0.86 3.05
C ASP A 78 10.55 0.55 3.61
N ASP A 79 9.73 1.40 2.96
CA ASP A 79 9.34 2.69 3.52
C ASP A 79 8.49 2.54 4.78
N VAL A 80 7.60 1.53 4.79
CA VAL A 80 6.83 1.18 6.00
C VAL A 80 7.77 0.72 7.11
N ALA A 81 8.73 -0.14 6.82
CA ALA A 81 9.74 -0.58 7.80
C ALA A 81 10.55 0.60 8.35
N LYS A 82 11.00 1.52 7.47
CA LYS A 82 11.69 2.76 7.87
C LYS A 82 10.84 3.63 8.79
N ALA A 83 9.53 3.74 8.55
CA ALA A 83 8.63 4.48 9.42
C ALA A 83 8.58 3.88 10.84
N HIS A 84 8.59 2.55 10.97
CA HIS A 84 8.63 1.89 12.28
C HIS A 84 9.95 2.15 13.03
N VAL A 85 11.08 2.06 12.32
CA VAL A 85 12.41 2.35 12.90
C VAL A 85 12.45 3.79 13.39
N LEU A 86 12.07 4.75 12.56
CA LEU A 86 12.07 6.18 12.94
C LEU A 86 11.11 6.47 14.10
N ALA A 87 9.96 5.80 14.15
CA ALA A 87 9.03 5.96 15.28
C ALA A 87 9.66 5.52 16.60
N ALA A 88 10.44 4.44 16.59
CA ALA A 88 11.16 3.96 17.77
C ALA A 88 12.36 4.87 18.14
N GLU A 89 13.21 5.21 17.18
CA GLU A 89 14.41 6.04 17.40
C GLU A 89 14.07 7.44 17.92
N LYS A 90 12.99 8.04 17.40
CA LYS A 90 12.56 9.39 17.79
C LYS A 90 11.61 9.40 18.98
N ASN A 91 11.31 8.26 19.59
CA ASN A 91 10.28 8.13 20.62
C ASN A 91 8.98 8.83 20.23
N ALA A 92 8.59 8.68 18.95
CA ALA A 92 7.45 9.39 18.40
C ALA A 92 6.16 8.99 19.12
N CYS A 93 5.30 9.97 19.38
CA CYS A 93 4.07 9.72 20.11
C CYS A 93 2.85 10.25 19.36
N GLY A 94 1.89 9.36 19.08
CA GLY A 94 0.64 9.71 18.44
C GLY A 94 0.23 8.78 17.32
N ILE A 95 -0.62 9.29 16.42
CA ILE A 95 -1.17 8.56 15.28
C ILE A 95 -0.60 9.20 14.01
N PHE A 96 -0.07 8.38 13.11
CA PHE A 96 0.61 8.80 11.89
C PHE A 96 0.13 7.98 10.70
N ASN A 97 -0.20 8.63 9.59
CA ASN A 97 -0.46 7.95 8.34
C ASN A 97 0.87 7.61 7.65
N VAL A 98 0.93 6.44 7.03
CA VAL A 98 2.08 5.94 6.27
C VAL A 98 1.59 5.52 4.90
N GLY A 99 1.76 6.39 3.91
CA GLY A 99 1.40 6.24 2.51
C GLY A 99 2.34 7.04 1.63
N ASN A 100 2.04 7.13 0.35
CA ASN A 100 2.81 7.92 -0.60
C ASN A 100 2.20 9.31 -0.86
N GLY A 101 0.93 9.49 -0.47
CA GLY A 101 0.17 10.71 -0.76
C GLY A 101 -0.21 10.85 -2.23
N VAL A 102 -0.06 9.80 -3.02
CA VAL A 102 -0.36 9.80 -4.45
C VAL A 102 -1.59 8.93 -4.72
N GLU A 103 -2.58 9.53 -5.37
CA GLU A 103 -3.76 8.83 -5.83
C GLU A 103 -3.40 7.99 -7.06
N THR A 104 -3.64 6.68 -6.97
CA THR A 104 -3.46 5.75 -8.09
C THR A 104 -4.77 5.05 -8.38
N SER A 105 -5.30 5.22 -9.59
CA SER A 105 -6.47 4.47 -10.03
C SER A 105 -6.13 3.01 -10.30
N LEU A 106 -7.13 2.15 -10.26
CA LEU A 106 -6.92 0.74 -10.62
C LEU A 106 -6.48 0.60 -12.08
N TRP A 107 -6.97 1.48 -12.97
CA TRP A 107 -6.61 1.43 -14.39
C TRP A 107 -5.16 1.87 -14.62
N ASP A 108 -4.70 2.93 -13.94
CA ASP A 108 -3.30 3.35 -13.97
C ASP A 108 -2.37 2.25 -13.45
N LEU A 109 -2.77 1.60 -12.35
CA LEU A 109 -2.02 0.47 -11.81
C LEU A 109 -1.90 -0.70 -12.82
N ILE A 110 -2.98 -1.02 -13.54
CA ILE A 110 -2.96 -2.06 -14.57
C ILE A 110 -2.00 -1.67 -15.71
N ALA A 111 -2.07 -0.42 -16.17
CA ALA A 111 -1.19 0.09 -17.22
C ALA A 111 0.30 0.00 -16.80
N ASP A 112 0.61 0.36 -15.56
CA ASP A 112 1.96 0.25 -15.02
C ASP A 112 2.43 -1.21 -14.92
N VAL A 113 1.58 -2.14 -14.48
CA VAL A 113 1.91 -3.57 -14.45
C VAL A 113 2.16 -4.11 -15.86
N VAL A 114 1.34 -3.76 -16.84
CA VAL A 114 1.55 -4.13 -18.26
C VAL A 114 2.88 -3.55 -18.76
N SER A 115 3.16 -2.28 -18.46
CA SER A 115 4.43 -1.63 -18.84
C SER A 115 5.65 -2.33 -18.23
N VAL A 116 5.60 -2.75 -16.98
CA VAL A 116 6.73 -3.42 -16.29
C VAL A 116 6.88 -4.87 -16.71
N THR A 117 5.78 -5.60 -16.87
CA THR A 117 5.82 -7.03 -17.22
C THR A 117 6.00 -7.25 -18.72
N GLN A 118 5.69 -6.26 -19.55
CA GLN A 118 5.61 -6.35 -21.03
C GLN A 118 4.62 -7.45 -21.48
N LYS A 119 3.54 -7.66 -20.70
CA LYS A 119 2.52 -8.67 -20.96
C LYS A 119 1.14 -8.09 -20.76
N GLU A 120 0.21 -8.47 -21.62
CA GLU A 120 -1.20 -8.13 -21.47
C GLU A 120 -1.85 -8.87 -20.30
N ILE A 121 -2.91 -8.27 -19.75
CA ILE A 121 -3.69 -8.81 -18.66
C ILE A 121 -5.14 -8.93 -19.10
N ASP A 122 -5.65 -10.16 -19.10
CA ASP A 122 -7.07 -10.39 -19.31
C ASP A 122 -7.86 -10.00 -18.04
N ILE A 123 -8.84 -9.11 -18.20
CA ILE A 123 -9.59 -8.53 -17.09
C ILE A 123 -11.06 -8.90 -17.19
N SER A 124 -11.60 -9.42 -16.10
CA SER A 124 -13.04 -9.57 -15.88
C SER A 124 -13.52 -8.49 -14.90
N LYS A 125 -14.48 -7.68 -15.35
CA LYS A 125 -15.06 -6.59 -14.57
C LYS A 125 -16.23 -7.09 -13.73
N ASN A 126 -16.18 -6.82 -12.43
CA ASN A 126 -17.20 -7.25 -11.48
C ASN A 126 -17.74 -6.04 -10.70
N LYS A 127 -18.94 -6.16 -10.16
CA LYS A 127 -19.58 -5.11 -9.34
C LYS A 127 -18.74 -4.80 -8.09
N PRO A 128 -18.78 -3.56 -7.58
CA PRO A 128 -18.10 -3.20 -6.34
C PRO A 128 -18.64 -4.02 -5.16
N HIS A 129 -17.79 -4.25 -4.17
CA HIS A 129 -18.25 -4.79 -2.89
C HIS A 129 -19.01 -3.72 -2.10
N ASN A 130 -20.02 -4.15 -1.32
CA ASN A 130 -20.76 -3.22 -0.46
C ASN A 130 -19.79 -2.53 0.52
N GLY A 131 -19.81 -1.19 0.51
CA GLY A 131 -18.97 -0.38 1.39
C GLY A 131 -17.59 -0.03 0.81
N ASP A 132 -17.30 -0.38 -0.44
CA ASP A 132 -16.08 0.07 -1.11
C ASP A 132 -16.07 1.60 -1.24
N VAL A 133 -14.95 2.21 -0.83
CA VAL A 133 -14.73 3.66 -0.91
C VAL A 133 -14.06 4.00 -2.24
N ALA A 134 -14.57 5.05 -2.91
CA ALA A 134 -14.10 5.47 -4.23
C ALA A 134 -12.62 5.88 -4.23
N SER A 135 -12.18 6.67 -3.27
CA SER A 135 -10.78 7.10 -3.15
C SER A 135 -10.32 7.12 -1.70
N ILE A 136 -9.11 6.63 -1.46
CA ILE A 136 -8.43 6.68 -0.16
C ILE A 136 -6.97 7.05 -0.40
N VAL A 137 -6.61 8.29 -0.02
CA VAL A 137 -5.24 8.82 -0.13
C VAL A 137 -4.79 9.33 1.23
N SER A 138 -3.51 9.14 1.56
CA SER A 138 -2.95 9.54 2.84
C SER A 138 -2.54 11.01 2.84
N ASP A 139 -2.76 11.66 3.98
CA ASP A 139 -2.03 12.87 4.35
C ASP A 139 -0.88 12.46 5.28
N CYS A 140 0.35 12.55 4.77
CA CYS A 140 1.58 12.20 5.46
C CYS A 140 2.31 13.42 6.07
N SER A 141 1.71 14.61 6.09
CA SER A 141 2.34 15.84 6.60
C SER A 141 2.87 15.67 8.02
N LYS A 142 2.10 15.06 8.90
CA LYS A 142 2.46 14.87 10.30
C LYS A 142 3.66 13.95 10.50
N ILE A 143 3.75 12.84 9.78
CA ILE A 143 4.89 11.91 9.91
C ILE A 143 6.16 12.56 9.34
N LYS A 144 6.03 13.32 8.26
CA LYS A 144 7.13 14.10 7.67
C LYS A 144 7.66 15.14 8.67
N GLU A 145 6.78 15.93 9.29
CA GLU A 145 7.14 16.96 10.23
C GLU A 145 7.82 16.37 11.49
N ILE A 146 7.24 15.34 12.09
CA ILE A 146 7.69 14.82 13.39
C ILE A 146 8.85 13.83 13.25
N MET A 147 8.82 13.00 12.24
CA MET A 147 9.81 11.92 12.07
C MET A 147 10.82 12.20 10.95
N SER A 148 10.62 13.24 10.12
CA SER A 148 11.39 13.47 8.89
C SER A 148 11.33 12.25 7.95
N TRP A 149 10.20 11.55 7.96
CA TRP A 149 9.95 10.41 7.12
C TRP A 149 9.30 10.84 5.82
N GLU A 150 9.81 10.31 4.73
CA GLU A 150 9.20 10.44 3.40
C GLU A 150 9.26 9.10 2.67
N PRO A 151 8.26 8.80 1.84
CA PRO A 151 8.32 7.64 0.95
C PRO A 151 9.42 7.86 -0.09
N THR A 152 10.15 6.82 -0.41
CA THR A 152 11.30 6.87 -1.33
C THR A 152 11.08 6.05 -2.60
N PHE A 153 10.12 5.14 -2.60
CA PHE A 153 9.83 4.27 -3.75
C PHE A 153 8.65 4.77 -4.56
N THR A 154 8.81 4.75 -5.87
CA THR A 154 7.74 4.97 -6.85
C THR A 154 6.84 3.74 -7.00
N LEU A 155 5.63 3.90 -7.57
CA LEU A 155 4.74 2.79 -7.88
C LEU A 155 5.41 1.77 -8.81
N ARG A 156 6.17 2.25 -9.80
CA ARG A 156 6.92 1.40 -10.72
C ARG A 156 7.92 0.51 -10.00
N GLU A 157 8.71 1.05 -9.08
CA GLU A 157 9.66 0.28 -8.28
C GLU A 157 8.96 -0.74 -7.37
N MET A 158 7.78 -0.40 -6.81
CA MET A 158 6.97 -1.35 -6.06
C MET A 158 6.53 -2.55 -6.93
N ILE A 159 6.14 -2.30 -8.18
CA ILE A 159 5.77 -3.35 -9.14
C ILE A 159 7.01 -4.17 -9.52
N GLU A 160 8.14 -3.53 -9.83
CA GLU A 160 9.38 -4.20 -10.21
C GLU A 160 9.91 -5.12 -9.12
N THR A 161 9.90 -4.66 -7.85
CA THR A 161 10.33 -5.50 -6.71
C THR A 161 9.37 -6.67 -6.47
N SER A 162 8.06 -6.45 -6.67
CA SER A 162 7.06 -7.51 -6.61
C SER A 162 7.26 -8.55 -7.70
N LEU A 163 7.53 -8.13 -8.95
CA LEU A 163 7.80 -9.03 -10.09
C LEU A 163 9.08 -9.84 -9.89
N LYS A 164 10.16 -9.22 -9.40
CA LYS A 164 11.41 -9.92 -9.09
C LYS A 164 11.19 -11.02 -8.03
N SER A 165 10.37 -10.74 -7.03
CA SER A 165 10.03 -11.73 -6.00
C SER A 165 9.15 -12.86 -6.54
N TYR A 166 8.21 -12.56 -7.43
CA TYR A 166 7.40 -13.57 -8.13
C TYR A 166 8.28 -14.59 -8.86
N LYS A 167 9.27 -14.12 -9.64
CA LYS A 167 10.20 -14.96 -10.40
C LYS A 167 11.15 -15.80 -9.54
N LYS A 168 11.41 -15.39 -8.27
CA LYS A 168 12.24 -16.16 -7.33
C LYS A 168 11.47 -17.29 -6.64
N GLY A 169 10.14 -17.23 -6.65
CA GLY A 169 9.26 -18.22 -6.02
C GLY A 169 8.79 -19.33 -6.96
N GLU A 170 9.11 -19.22 -8.26
CA GLU A 170 8.97 -20.28 -9.27
C GLU A 170 10.24 -21.16 -9.26
#